data_891939d2cdb3f669ff412d86c443c204
#
_entry.id   891939d2cdb3f669ff412d86c443c204
#
_cell.length_a   1.000
_cell.length_b   1.000
_cell.length_c   1.000
_cell.angle_alpha   90.00
_cell.angle_beta   90.00
_cell.angle_gamma   90.00
#
_symmetry.space_group_name_H-M   'P 1'
#
loop_
_entity.id
_entity.type
_entity.pdbx_description
1 polymer ?
#
loop_
_entity_poly.entity_id
_entity_poly.type
_entity_poly.pdbx_seq_one_letter_code
_entity_poly.pdbx_strand_id
1 'polypeptide(L)'
;MREIRGKQHRGKQHRARRTPRAAALDYARRQWPVLPAVGTGLDGRCHCGRSDCPAPTAHPGDPELLAATDDPSMIEWWWSARPAAPILLATGAPGPCGLSLPAPAGRRALTGLDRLGVRTGPVLETADRLTLLVAPYDLAELGETLCDLLDAQVDDAPAAEGGTPGRLPPALRFHGPGGYLALPPAWTGA
;
A
#
# COMPACT_ATOMS: atom_id res chain seq x y z
N MET A 1 -54.78 -4.84 -11.67
CA MET A 1 -53.47 -5.35 -12.02
C MET A 1 -52.44 -4.60 -11.16
N ARG A 2 -51.97 -5.20 -10.05
CA ARG A 2 -51.07 -4.57 -9.09
C ARG A 2 -49.65 -5.15 -9.29
N GLU A 3 -48.73 -4.29 -9.62
CA GLU A 3 -47.33 -4.60 -9.87
C GLU A 3 -46.61 -4.72 -8.50
N ILE A 4 -46.07 -5.90 -8.18
CA ILE A 4 -45.33 -6.16 -6.96
C ILE A 4 -43.87 -5.85 -7.26
N ARG A 5 -43.39 -4.67 -6.78
CA ARG A 5 -41.95 -4.34 -6.76
C ARG A 5 -41.22 -5.22 -5.76
N GLY A 6 -40.45 -6.17 -6.27
CA GLY A 6 -39.53 -6.96 -5.46
C GLY A 6 -38.41 -6.09 -4.87
N LYS A 7 -38.38 -5.98 -3.55
CA LYS A 7 -37.24 -5.44 -2.80
C LYS A 7 -36.08 -6.40 -2.94
N GLN A 8 -35.06 -6.04 -3.72
CA GLN A 8 -33.78 -6.72 -3.69
C GLN A 8 -33.11 -6.45 -2.32
N HIS A 9 -33.14 -7.42 -1.44
CA HIS A 9 -32.28 -7.47 -0.27
C HIS A 9 -30.82 -7.63 -0.77
N ARG A 10 -30.07 -6.54 -0.81
CA ARG A 10 -28.60 -6.60 -0.86
C ARG A 10 -28.14 -7.22 0.46
N GLY A 11 -27.97 -8.53 0.46
CA GLY A 11 -27.31 -9.25 1.55
C GLY A 11 -25.93 -8.65 1.75
N LYS A 12 -25.66 -8.06 2.91
CA LYS A 12 -24.31 -7.79 3.40
C LYS A 12 -23.65 -9.15 3.54
N GLN A 13 -22.93 -9.59 2.49
CA GLN A 13 -22.00 -10.69 2.62
C GLN A 13 -20.93 -10.23 3.61
N HIS A 14 -20.98 -10.71 4.84
CA HIS A 14 -19.86 -10.71 5.76
C HIS A 14 -18.73 -11.47 5.05
N ARG A 15 -17.83 -10.75 4.38
CA ARG A 15 -16.58 -11.31 3.90
C ARG A 15 -15.89 -11.88 5.14
N ALA A 16 -15.89 -13.21 5.26
CA ALA A 16 -15.12 -13.88 6.30
C ALA A 16 -13.73 -13.25 6.33
N ARG A 17 -13.30 -12.79 7.51
CA ARG A 17 -11.99 -12.12 7.67
C ARG A 17 -10.93 -13.13 7.24
N ARG A 18 -10.25 -12.85 6.13
CA ARG A 18 -9.15 -13.68 5.65
C ARG A 18 -8.06 -13.72 6.71
N THR A 19 -7.54 -14.90 6.99
CA THR A 19 -6.36 -15.04 7.86
C THR A 19 -5.14 -14.41 7.17
N PRO A 20 -4.17 -13.88 7.93
CA PRO A 20 -2.92 -13.35 7.34
C PRO A 20 -2.24 -14.35 6.41
N ARG A 21 -2.16 -15.63 6.83
CA ARG A 21 -1.61 -16.72 5.99
C ARG A 21 -2.31 -16.84 4.64
N ALA A 22 -3.63 -16.92 4.63
CA ALA A 22 -4.38 -17.06 3.38
C ALA A 22 -4.22 -15.84 2.48
N ALA A 23 -4.12 -14.64 3.05
CA ALA A 23 -3.87 -13.43 2.30
C ALA A 23 -2.44 -13.37 1.74
N ALA A 24 -1.43 -13.76 2.53
CA ALA A 24 -0.04 -13.83 2.09
C ALA A 24 0.13 -14.78 0.89
N LEU A 25 -0.49 -15.97 0.94
CA LEU A 25 -0.50 -16.91 -0.18
C LEU A 25 -1.21 -16.35 -1.41
N ASP A 26 -2.26 -15.54 -1.26
CA ASP A 26 -2.92 -14.88 -2.38
C ASP A 26 -2.04 -13.78 -3.00
N TYR A 27 -1.23 -13.09 -2.22
CA TYR A 27 -0.24 -12.13 -2.73
C TYR A 27 0.89 -12.85 -3.47
N ALA A 28 1.39 -13.95 -2.93
CA ALA A 28 2.41 -14.77 -3.58
C ALA A 28 1.99 -15.28 -4.96
N ARG A 29 0.72 -15.72 -5.12
CA ARG A 29 0.20 -16.11 -6.44
C ARG A 29 0.21 -14.99 -7.47
N ARG A 30 0.34 -13.74 -7.03
CA ARG A 30 0.50 -12.55 -7.88
C ARG A 30 1.96 -12.18 -8.08
N GLN A 31 2.89 -13.02 -7.64
CA GLN A 31 4.34 -12.77 -7.64
C GLN A 31 4.71 -11.53 -6.80
N TRP A 32 3.95 -11.26 -5.75
CA TRP A 32 4.26 -10.20 -4.80
C TRP A 32 5.09 -10.78 -3.66
N PRO A 33 6.37 -10.39 -3.53
CA PRO A 33 7.22 -10.88 -2.45
C PRO A 33 6.73 -10.36 -1.11
N VAL A 34 6.39 -11.27 -0.20
CA VAL A 34 5.88 -10.92 1.13
C VAL A 34 6.75 -11.52 2.22
N LEU A 35 6.64 -10.93 3.41
CA LEU A 35 7.25 -11.43 4.63
C LEU A 35 6.39 -11.08 5.85
N PRO A 36 6.51 -11.83 6.97
CA PRO A 36 5.84 -11.46 8.20
C PRO A 36 6.52 -10.25 8.84
N ALA A 37 5.71 -9.29 9.26
CA ALA A 37 6.18 -8.11 9.99
C ALA A 37 6.34 -8.40 11.49
N VAL A 38 7.14 -7.57 12.14
CA VAL A 38 7.04 -7.34 13.57
C VAL A 38 5.75 -6.56 13.82
N GLY A 39 4.87 -7.13 14.62
CA GLY A 39 3.61 -6.50 15.01
C GLY A 39 3.70 -5.80 16.36
N THR A 40 2.53 -5.40 16.87
CA THR A 40 2.35 -4.83 18.20
C THR A 40 1.63 -5.79 19.12
N GLY A 41 1.95 -5.73 20.42
CA GLY A 41 1.18 -6.38 21.47
C GLY A 41 -0.16 -5.68 21.73
N LEU A 42 -0.95 -6.27 22.64
CA LEU A 42 -2.22 -5.68 23.11
C LEU A 42 -2.02 -4.35 23.85
N ASP A 43 -0.81 -4.11 24.35
CA ASP A 43 -0.37 -2.86 24.99
C ASP A 43 0.05 -1.77 24.00
N GLY A 44 -0.06 -2.02 22.69
CA GLY A 44 0.36 -1.12 21.62
C GLY A 44 1.88 -1.03 21.42
N ARG A 45 2.69 -1.77 22.21
CA ARG A 45 4.14 -1.75 22.06
C ARG A 45 4.59 -2.67 20.94
N CYS A 46 5.63 -2.23 20.23
CA CYS A 46 6.24 -3.04 19.19
C CYS A 46 6.97 -4.26 19.79
N HIS A 47 6.78 -5.41 19.18
CA HIS A 47 7.48 -6.64 19.57
C HIS A 47 8.98 -6.65 19.22
N CYS A 48 9.51 -5.61 18.57
CA CYS A 48 10.95 -5.50 18.30
C CYS A 48 11.80 -5.20 19.54
N GLY A 49 11.17 -4.95 20.69
CA GLY A 49 11.84 -4.67 21.96
C GLY A 49 12.37 -3.24 22.11
N ARG A 50 12.27 -2.38 21.10
CA ARG A 50 12.69 -0.97 21.18
C ARG A 50 11.57 -0.12 21.74
N SER A 51 11.88 0.67 22.75
CA SER A 51 10.91 1.62 23.37
C SER A 51 10.57 2.79 22.44
N ASP A 52 11.47 3.12 21.52
CA ASP A 52 11.39 4.23 20.56
C ASP A 52 11.19 3.75 19.12
N CYS A 53 10.49 2.63 18.92
CA CYS A 53 10.28 2.08 17.59
C CYS A 53 9.59 3.10 16.68
N PRO A 54 10.19 3.49 15.53
CA PRO A 54 9.64 4.51 14.65
C PRO A 54 8.44 4.02 13.83
N ALA A 55 8.20 2.72 13.78
CA ALA A 55 7.12 2.10 13.00
C ALA A 55 6.48 0.93 13.79
N PRO A 56 5.85 1.20 14.94
CA PRO A 56 5.42 0.15 15.86
C PRO A 56 4.34 -0.78 15.30
N THR A 57 3.62 -0.38 14.25
CA THR A 57 2.48 -1.16 13.74
C THR A 57 2.90 -2.28 12.79
N ALA A 58 3.90 -2.06 11.94
CA ALA A 58 4.43 -3.08 11.03
C ALA A 58 5.75 -2.63 10.42
N HIS A 59 6.82 -3.37 10.66
CA HIS A 59 8.13 -3.17 10.02
C HIS A 59 8.86 -4.52 9.89
N PRO A 60 9.88 -4.63 9.02
CA PRO A 60 10.72 -5.83 8.96
C PRO A 60 11.43 -6.10 10.28
N GLY A 61 11.72 -7.35 10.55
CA GLY A 61 12.45 -7.80 11.73
C GLY A 61 13.21 -9.08 11.43
N ASP A 62 12.79 -10.18 11.99
CA ASP A 62 13.22 -11.51 11.63
C ASP A 62 12.02 -12.27 11.03
N PRO A 63 12.02 -12.59 9.71
CA PRO A 63 13.10 -12.32 8.74
C PRO A 63 13.24 -10.84 8.38
N GLU A 64 14.43 -10.49 7.89
CA GLU A 64 14.70 -9.16 7.31
C GLU A 64 14.02 -8.97 5.94
N LEU A 65 13.95 -7.71 5.48
CA LEU A 65 13.27 -7.37 4.23
C LEU A 65 13.78 -8.13 3.00
N LEU A 66 15.08 -8.42 2.94
CA LEU A 66 15.69 -9.16 1.83
C LEU A 66 15.24 -10.63 1.73
N ALA A 67 14.65 -11.17 2.79
CA ALA A 67 14.08 -12.52 2.78
C ALA A 67 12.68 -12.59 2.16
N ALA A 68 12.08 -11.45 1.78
CA ALA A 68 10.75 -11.42 1.17
C ALA A 68 10.66 -12.38 -0.02
N THR A 69 9.59 -13.14 -0.09
CA THR A 69 9.44 -14.21 -1.07
C THR A 69 7.98 -14.38 -1.53
N ASP A 70 7.82 -14.97 -2.69
CA ASP A 70 6.55 -15.48 -3.20
C ASP A 70 6.46 -17.03 -3.17
N ASP A 71 7.45 -17.70 -2.55
CA ASP A 71 7.43 -19.15 -2.33
C ASP A 71 6.34 -19.53 -1.31
N PRO A 72 5.32 -20.31 -1.71
CA PRO A 72 4.25 -20.71 -0.82
C PRO A 72 4.74 -21.53 0.38
N SER A 73 5.78 -22.34 0.23
CA SER A 73 6.30 -23.19 1.31
C SER A 73 6.92 -22.37 2.43
N MET A 74 7.69 -21.34 2.08
CA MET A 74 8.25 -20.40 3.05
C MET A 74 7.16 -19.60 3.75
N ILE A 75 6.17 -19.13 2.99
CA ILE A 75 5.02 -18.39 3.53
C ILE A 75 4.25 -19.28 4.52
N GLU A 76 3.95 -20.51 4.16
CA GLU A 76 3.28 -21.45 5.06
C GLU A 76 4.07 -21.70 6.34
N TRP A 77 5.38 -21.87 6.22
CA TRP A 77 6.26 -22.05 7.37
C TRP A 77 6.24 -20.82 8.31
N TRP A 78 6.39 -19.61 7.79
CA TRP A 78 6.38 -18.39 8.59
C TRP A 78 5.06 -18.18 9.34
N TRP A 79 3.93 -18.31 8.64
CA TRP A 79 2.63 -18.08 9.27
C TRP A 79 2.13 -19.27 10.09
N SER A 80 2.73 -20.46 9.98
CA SER A 80 2.50 -21.54 10.94
C SER A 80 3.09 -21.23 12.30
N ALA A 81 4.29 -20.63 12.33
CA ALA A 81 4.95 -20.21 13.55
C ALA A 81 4.38 -18.90 14.13
N ARG A 82 3.89 -17.99 13.27
CA ARG A 82 3.39 -16.66 13.65
C ARG A 82 2.04 -16.35 12.96
N PRO A 83 0.94 -17.02 13.35
CA PRO A 83 -0.34 -16.94 12.64
C PRO A 83 -0.96 -15.54 12.56
N ALA A 84 -0.65 -14.68 13.53
CA ALA A 84 -1.17 -13.32 13.65
C ALA A 84 -0.23 -12.26 13.07
N ALA A 85 0.95 -12.63 12.55
CA ALA A 85 1.91 -11.67 12.03
C ALA A 85 1.31 -10.83 10.89
N PRO A 86 1.45 -9.50 10.92
CA PRO A 86 1.07 -8.65 9.80
C PRO A 86 1.89 -9.00 8.55
N ILE A 87 1.37 -8.63 7.39
CA ILE A 87 2.01 -8.92 6.10
C ILE A 87 2.71 -7.66 5.61
N LEU A 88 3.99 -7.78 5.25
CA LEU A 88 4.70 -6.78 4.47
C LEU A 88 4.87 -7.25 3.03
N LEU A 89 4.75 -6.32 2.11
CA LEU A 89 5.16 -6.42 0.72
C LEU A 89 6.54 -5.76 0.60
N ALA A 90 7.51 -6.47 0.08
CA ALA A 90 8.72 -5.82 -0.42
C ALA A 90 8.41 -5.13 -1.74
N THR A 91 8.67 -3.81 -1.83
CA THR A 91 8.35 -3.02 -3.02
C THR A 91 9.48 -3.08 -4.05
N GLY A 92 9.13 -3.05 -5.33
CA GLY A 92 10.03 -3.23 -6.46
C GLY A 92 9.84 -4.59 -7.15
N ALA A 93 10.40 -4.74 -8.34
CA ALA A 93 10.25 -5.95 -9.13
C ALA A 93 10.64 -7.23 -8.36
N PRO A 94 9.85 -8.33 -8.46
CA PRO A 94 8.68 -8.50 -9.33
C PRO A 94 7.37 -7.91 -8.76
N GLY A 95 7.35 -7.45 -7.51
CA GLY A 95 6.18 -6.87 -6.87
C GLY A 95 5.93 -5.40 -7.27
N PRO A 96 4.79 -4.83 -6.90
CA PRO A 96 4.48 -3.44 -7.19
C PRO A 96 5.32 -2.47 -6.37
N CYS A 97 5.44 -1.26 -6.87
CA CYS A 97 5.85 -0.09 -6.11
C CYS A 97 4.63 0.66 -5.56
N GLY A 98 4.84 1.76 -4.84
CA GLY A 98 3.75 2.55 -4.27
C GLY A 98 4.02 4.04 -4.28
N LEU A 99 2.95 4.80 -4.45
CA LEU A 99 2.93 6.25 -4.28
C LEU A 99 1.96 6.60 -3.15
N SER A 100 2.41 7.28 -2.12
CA SER A 100 1.53 7.57 -0.99
C SER A 100 1.43 9.05 -0.67
N LEU A 101 0.21 9.48 -0.33
CA LEU A 101 -0.15 10.82 0.09
C LEU A 101 -0.90 10.75 1.44
N PRO A 102 -0.94 11.85 2.21
CA PRO A 102 -1.91 11.97 3.30
C PRO A 102 -3.33 11.66 2.80
N ALA A 103 -4.13 10.93 3.59
CA ALA A 103 -5.40 10.38 3.14
C ALA A 103 -6.34 11.42 2.46
N PRO A 104 -6.51 12.67 2.97
CA PRO A 104 -7.33 13.65 2.28
C PRO A 104 -6.80 14.06 0.91
N ALA A 105 -5.47 14.21 0.77
CA ALA A 105 -4.84 14.55 -0.50
C ALA A 105 -4.91 13.39 -1.49
N GLY A 106 -4.66 12.16 -1.01
CA GLY A 106 -4.78 10.94 -1.80
C GLY A 106 -6.17 10.73 -2.37
N ARG A 107 -7.24 10.94 -1.57
CA ARG A 107 -8.62 10.85 -2.07
C ARG A 107 -8.91 11.87 -3.17
N ARG A 108 -8.42 13.12 -3.03
CA ARG A 108 -8.55 14.14 -4.09
C ARG A 108 -7.81 13.73 -5.35
N ALA A 109 -6.58 13.20 -5.21
CA ALA A 109 -5.80 12.72 -6.35
C ALA A 109 -6.51 11.58 -7.08
N LEU A 110 -7.04 10.58 -6.37
CA LEU A 110 -7.81 9.49 -6.98
C LEU A 110 -9.06 10.00 -7.71
N THR A 111 -9.78 10.95 -7.11
CA THR A 111 -10.93 11.57 -7.77
C THR A 111 -10.53 12.32 -9.06
N GLY A 112 -9.35 12.96 -9.04
CA GLY A 112 -8.80 13.61 -10.23
C GLY A 112 -8.46 12.61 -11.33
N LEU A 113 -7.77 11.53 -10.99
CA LEU A 113 -7.43 10.45 -11.92
C LEU A 113 -8.68 9.79 -12.53
N ASP A 114 -9.70 9.55 -11.71
CA ASP A 114 -10.98 9.00 -12.17
C ASP A 114 -11.68 9.93 -13.19
N ARG A 115 -11.70 11.24 -12.91
CA ARG A 115 -12.24 12.23 -13.85
C ARG A 115 -11.49 12.30 -15.19
N LEU A 116 -10.20 12.01 -15.17
CA LEU A 116 -9.35 11.93 -16.37
C LEU A 116 -9.47 10.58 -17.08
N GLY A 117 -10.28 9.65 -16.56
CA GLY A 117 -10.42 8.31 -17.12
C GLY A 117 -9.19 7.41 -16.93
N VAL A 118 -8.26 7.78 -16.04
CA VAL A 118 -7.07 6.99 -15.74
C VAL A 118 -7.45 5.81 -14.86
N ARG A 119 -7.21 4.60 -15.35
CA ARG A 119 -7.40 3.38 -14.56
C ARG A 119 -6.26 3.24 -13.56
N THR A 120 -6.59 3.25 -12.29
CA THR A 120 -5.64 3.09 -11.20
C THR A 120 -5.49 1.63 -10.79
N GLY A 121 -4.34 1.28 -10.23
CA GLY A 121 -4.10 0.02 -9.55
C GLY A 121 -4.79 -0.07 -8.19
N PRO A 122 -4.51 -1.14 -7.42
CA PRO A 122 -5.02 -1.28 -6.06
C PRO A 122 -4.61 -0.11 -5.16
N VAL A 123 -5.47 0.23 -4.22
CA VAL A 123 -5.24 1.30 -3.24
C VAL A 123 -5.23 0.73 -1.85
N LEU A 124 -4.19 1.05 -1.08
CA LEU A 124 -4.10 0.78 0.35
C LEU A 124 -4.47 2.04 1.11
N GLU A 125 -5.41 1.93 2.04
CA GLU A 125 -5.82 3.04 2.91
C GLU A 125 -5.50 2.72 4.36
N THR A 126 -4.78 3.62 5.01
CA THR A 126 -4.56 3.65 6.46
C THR A 126 -5.30 4.86 7.05
N ALA A 127 -5.28 5.03 8.37
CA ALA A 127 -5.93 6.16 9.02
C ALA A 127 -5.41 7.52 8.51
N ASP A 128 -4.12 7.59 8.20
CA ASP A 128 -3.40 8.83 7.88
C ASP A 128 -2.99 8.95 6.40
N ARG A 129 -2.84 7.81 5.69
CA ARG A 129 -2.30 7.80 4.33
C ARG A 129 -3.13 6.93 3.38
N LEU A 130 -3.03 7.30 2.10
CA LEU A 130 -3.53 6.53 0.98
C LEU A 130 -2.36 6.23 0.06
N THR A 131 -2.17 4.95 -0.25
CA THR A 131 -1.08 4.48 -1.12
C THR A 131 -1.67 3.82 -2.35
N LEU A 132 -1.35 4.37 -3.52
CA LEU A 132 -1.66 3.76 -4.81
C LEU A 132 -0.53 2.80 -5.17
N LEU A 133 -0.87 1.54 -5.43
CA LEU A 133 0.07 0.58 -5.98
C LEU A 133 0.21 0.81 -7.48
N VAL A 134 1.45 0.88 -7.93
CA VAL A 134 1.82 1.11 -9.33
C VAL A 134 2.73 -0.01 -9.84
N ALA A 135 2.92 -0.09 -11.15
CA ALA A 135 3.91 -0.98 -11.74
C ALA A 135 5.29 -0.76 -11.09
N PRO A 136 6.12 -1.80 -11.00
CA PRO A 136 7.48 -1.62 -10.52
C PRO A 136 8.23 -0.62 -11.42
N TYR A 137 9.03 0.22 -10.80
CA TYR A 137 9.95 1.16 -11.45
C TYR A 137 11.31 1.07 -10.75
N ASP A 138 12.35 1.42 -11.43
CA ASP A 138 13.65 1.65 -10.81
C ASP A 138 13.89 3.14 -10.50
N LEU A 139 15.00 3.45 -9.82
CA LEU A 139 15.29 4.83 -9.43
C LEU A 139 15.67 5.72 -10.63
N ALA A 140 16.22 5.14 -11.68
CA ALA A 140 16.58 5.88 -12.90
C ALA A 140 15.30 6.27 -13.65
N GLU A 141 14.41 5.31 -13.91
CA GLU A 141 13.09 5.55 -14.53
C GLU A 141 12.27 6.60 -13.76
N LEU A 142 12.27 6.52 -12.43
CA LEU A 142 11.60 7.52 -11.59
C LEU A 142 12.26 8.89 -11.76
N GLY A 143 13.58 8.95 -11.73
CA GLY A 143 14.35 10.19 -11.90
C GLY A 143 14.05 10.87 -13.23
N GLU A 144 14.10 10.11 -14.33
CA GLU A 144 13.76 10.60 -15.67
C GLU A 144 12.32 11.14 -15.73
N THR A 145 11.35 10.37 -15.24
CA THR A 145 9.94 10.80 -15.21
C THR A 145 9.76 12.09 -14.40
N LEU A 146 10.47 12.25 -13.28
CA LEU A 146 10.38 13.45 -12.46
C LEU A 146 11.04 14.66 -13.14
N CYS A 147 12.16 14.47 -13.83
CA CYS A 147 12.80 15.54 -14.62
C CYS A 147 11.87 15.99 -15.76
N ASP A 148 11.32 15.05 -16.53
CA ASP A 148 10.39 15.37 -17.63
C ASP A 148 9.16 16.15 -17.13
N LEU A 149 8.61 15.75 -15.98
CA LEU A 149 7.48 16.47 -15.35
C LEU A 149 7.85 17.88 -14.90
N LEU A 150 9.07 18.10 -14.43
CA LEU A 150 9.53 19.42 -14.01
C LEU A 150 9.78 20.32 -15.23
N ASP A 151 10.39 19.78 -16.29
CA ASP A 151 10.70 20.53 -17.51
C ASP A 151 9.42 20.90 -18.27
N ALA A 152 8.46 19.99 -18.41
CA ALA A 152 7.16 20.27 -19.05
C ALA A 152 6.36 21.39 -18.36
N GLN A 153 6.62 21.67 -17.09
CA GLN A 153 5.91 22.71 -16.35
C GLN A 153 6.57 24.09 -16.44
N VAL A 154 7.81 24.15 -16.93
CA VAL A 154 8.49 25.44 -17.18
C VAL A 154 7.93 26.11 -18.45
N ASP A 155 7.46 25.30 -19.42
CA ASP A 155 6.98 25.79 -20.72
C ASP A 155 5.49 26.21 -20.72
N ASP A 156 4.66 25.75 -19.78
CA ASP A 156 3.20 25.87 -19.82
C ASP A 156 2.58 26.79 -18.73
N ALA A 157 3.34 27.61 -18.02
CA ALA A 157 2.82 28.38 -16.89
C ALA A 157 2.13 29.70 -17.24
N PRO A 158 0.79 29.78 -17.32
CA PRO A 158 0.08 30.97 -16.86
C PRO A 158 -0.06 30.86 -15.33
N ALA A 159 0.36 31.91 -14.63
CA ALA A 159 0.28 32.04 -13.18
C ALA A 159 -1.18 31.80 -12.70
N ALA A 160 -1.49 30.60 -12.24
CA ALA A 160 -2.73 30.32 -11.53
C ALA A 160 -2.50 30.62 -10.06
N GLU A 161 -3.33 31.51 -9.52
CA GLU A 161 -3.30 31.95 -8.12
C GLU A 161 -3.36 30.76 -7.15
N GLY A 162 -2.31 30.55 -6.36
CA GLY A 162 -2.34 29.74 -5.16
C GLY A 162 -1.56 28.43 -5.15
N GLY A 163 -0.93 27.99 -6.22
CA GLY A 163 -0.04 26.81 -6.21
C GLY A 163 1.20 27.09 -7.06
N THR A 164 2.38 26.80 -6.54
CA THR A 164 3.61 26.86 -7.34
C THR A 164 3.55 25.76 -8.40
N PRO A 165 3.45 26.09 -9.72
CA PRO A 165 3.50 25.07 -10.78
C PRO A 165 4.83 24.32 -10.65
N GLY A 166 4.81 23.03 -10.88
CA GLY A 166 6.03 22.24 -10.97
C GLY A 166 6.54 21.62 -9.68
N ARG A 167 5.93 21.85 -8.54
CA ARG A 167 6.38 21.26 -7.29
C ARG A 167 5.57 20.04 -6.92
N LEU A 168 6.24 18.88 -6.84
CA LEU A 168 5.64 17.69 -6.26
C LEU A 168 5.11 17.99 -4.86
N PRO A 169 3.93 17.47 -4.47
CA PRO A 169 3.42 17.66 -3.12
C PRO A 169 4.49 17.22 -2.10
N PRO A 170 4.90 18.05 -1.14
CA PRO A 170 5.98 17.73 -0.20
C PRO A 170 5.67 16.51 0.69
N ALA A 171 4.41 16.12 0.76
CA ALA A 171 3.94 14.94 1.49
C ALA A 171 3.82 13.68 0.62
N LEU A 172 4.13 13.75 -0.69
CA LEU A 172 4.21 12.57 -1.56
C LEU A 172 5.41 11.74 -1.16
N ARG A 173 5.20 10.42 -1.05
CA ARG A 173 6.27 9.46 -0.77
C ARG A 173 6.27 8.39 -1.84
N PHE A 174 7.46 7.99 -2.24
CA PHE A 174 7.75 6.93 -3.18
C PHE A 174 8.18 5.68 -2.41
N HIS A 175 7.54 4.55 -2.69
CA HIS A 175 7.89 3.24 -2.15
C HIS A 175 8.40 2.38 -3.32
N GLY A 176 9.68 2.55 -3.64
CA GLY A 176 10.39 1.87 -4.71
C GLY A 176 11.17 0.65 -4.24
N PRO A 177 12.12 0.15 -5.05
CA PRO A 177 12.97 -0.98 -4.70
C PRO A 177 13.67 -0.81 -3.35
N GLY A 178 13.72 -1.87 -2.56
CA GLY A 178 14.28 -1.85 -1.20
C GLY A 178 13.38 -1.23 -0.12
N GLY A 179 12.17 -0.80 -0.49
CA GLY A 179 11.15 -0.36 0.45
C GLY A 179 10.17 -1.48 0.83
N TYR A 180 9.17 -1.13 1.64
CA TYR A 180 8.10 -2.04 2.00
C TYR A 180 6.78 -1.31 2.26
N LEU A 181 5.68 -2.07 2.16
CA LEU A 181 4.32 -1.62 2.48
C LEU A 181 3.60 -2.68 3.32
N ALA A 182 2.82 -2.25 4.30
CA ALA A 182 1.93 -3.15 5.02
C ALA A 182 0.70 -3.48 4.16
N LEU A 183 0.38 -4.78 4.05
CA LEU A 183 -0.76 -5.26 3.28
C LEU A 183 -1.90 -5.74 4.19
N PRO A 184 -3.17 -5.63 3.76
CA PRO A 184 -4.29 -6.25 4.44
C PRO A 184 -4.17 -7.80 4.50
N PRO A 185 -4.68 -8.45 5.56
CA PRO A 185 -5.27 -7.86 6.73
C PRO A 185 -4.20 -7.40 7.72
N ALA A 186 -3.84 -6.12 7.70
CA ALA A 186 -3.01 -5.55 8.73
C ALA A 186 -3.92 -5.07 9.87
N TRP A 187 -3.65 -5.49 11.09
CA TRP A 187 -4.22 -4.88 12.27
C TRP A 187 -3.40 -3.61 12.56
N THR A 188 -3.82 -2.50 12.00
CA THR A 188 -3.45 -1.21 12.57
C THR A 188 -4.35 -1.04 13.78
N GLY A 189 -3.80 -1.23 14.98
CA GLY A 189 -4.55 -1.02 16.20
C GLY A 189 -5.22 0.36 16.16
N ALA A 190 -6.55 0.35 16.24
CA ALA A 190 -7.36 1.53 16.52
C ALA A 190 -7.55 1.62 18.01
#